data_5b539ae1a299cb707d8cba0b4a7817fd
#
_entry.id   5b539ae1a299cb707d8cba0b4a7817fd
#
_cell.length_a   1.000
_cell.length_b   1.000
_cell.length_c   1.000
_cell.angle_alpha   90.00
_cell.angle_beta   90.00
_cell.angle_gamma   90.00
#
_symmetry.space_group_name_H-M   'P 1'
#
loop_
_entity.id
_entity.type
_entity.pdbx_description
1 polymer ?
#
loop_
_entity_poly.entity_id
_entity_poly.type
_entity_poly.pdbx_seq_one_letter_code
_entity_poly.pdbx_strand_id
1 'polypeptide(L)'
;MDNKKITSVRQQLLKWYRSNHRKLPWRQTKNPYFIWVSEVMLQQTQVNTVLPYYEKFLNRFPDLNRLATARLQTVLKSWEGLGYYARARNLHRAAKIIVKEHNGAIPDKWEVIRKLPGVGDYIAAAVLSIAFNQPFPVVDGNVKRVLARLQRMTAPVNKFASYETYRDAAGKLLDIKNPATFNQAIMELGAMVCIPRNPDCSRCPLNKNCQAYQAGRVAEYPIRLKAAPLPLHRIAIGVVTKNNHILITRRKPEGLLGGLWEFPGGKIGKDENPQAACIREIQEEVNLTVKIDSYITQVKHAYTHFKVLVDVFCCRFVSGKVKLNGPAAYRWIRLEQIGKFPFPKANHKFIPLLKGCIATRE
;
A
#
# COMPACT_ATOMS: atom_id res chain seq x y z
N MET A 1 -9.60 -20.95 25.16
CA MET A 1 -9.37 -22.33 24.69
C MET A 1 -8.47 -23.03 25.69
N ASP A 2 -8.76 -24.30 26.01
CA ASP A 2 -7.88 -25.14 26.84
C ASP A 2 -6.65 -25.63 26.03
N ASN A 3 -5.64 -26.17 26.74
CA ASN A 3 -4.39 -26.60 26.12
C ASN A 3 -4.58 -27.75 25.09
N LYS A 4 -5.56 -28.64 25.30
CA LYS A 4 -5.85 -29.74 24.36
C LYS A 4 -6.35 -29.18 23.02
N LYS A 5 -7.28 -28.22 23.06
CA LYS A 5 -7.78 -27.54 21.86
C LYS A 5 -6.69 -26.73 21.15
N ILE A 6 -5.83 -26.03 21.89
CA ILE A 6 -4.70 -25.27 21.32
C ILE A 6 -3.78 -26.22 20.55
N THR A 7 -3.40 -27.35 21.16
CA THR A 7 -2.56 -28.37 20.50
C THR A 7 -3.22 -28.93 19.25
N SER A 8 -4.51 -29.25 19.32
CA SER A 8 -5.29 -29.73 18.16
C SER A 8 -5.31 -28.70 17.02
N VAL A 9 -5.54 -27.43 17.32
CA VAL A 9 -5.54 -26.34 16.32
C VAL A 9 -4.17 -26.23 15.65
N ARG A 10 -3.08 -26.24 16.41
CA ARG A 10 -1.71 -26.19 15.87
C ARG A 10 -1.45 -27.35 14.91
N GLN A 11 -1.73 -28.56 15.32
CA GLN A 11 -1.50 -29.78 14.51
C GLN A 11 -2.31 -29.77 13.22
N GLN A 12 -3.61 -29.48 13.30
CA GLN A 12 -4.50 -29.45 12.14
C GLN A 12 -4.12 -28.34 11.15
N LEU A 13 -3.79 -27.14 11.66
CA LEU A 13 -3.39 -26.01 10.83
C LEU A 13 -2.08 -26.28 10.11
N LEU A 14 -1.07 -26.78 10.81
CA LEU A 14 0.24 -27.10 10.21
C LEU A 14 0.16 -28.26 9.22
N LYS A 15 -0.64 -29.30 9.51
CA LYS A 15 -0.89 -30.41 8.56
C LYS A 15 -1.53 -29.87 7.28
N TRP A 16 -2.59 -29.08 7.40
CA TRP A 16 -3.27 -28.48 6.26
C TRP A 16 -2.34 -27.60 5.43
N TYR A 17 -1.55 -26.75 6.09
CA TYR A 17 -0.66 -25.81 5.42
C TYR A 17 0.38 -26.52 4.55
N ARG A 18 0.97 -27.60 5.04
CA ARG A 18 1.97 -28.39 4.29
C ARG A 18 1.44 -28.86 2.94
N SER A 19 0.16 -29.23 2.86
CA SER A 19 -0.45 -29.80 1.65
C SER A 19 -1.16 -28.75 0.76
N ASN A 20 -1.51 -27.57 1.30
CA ASN A 20 -2.44 -26.67 0.62
C ASN A 20 -1.90 -25.23 0.40
N HIS A 21 -0.72 -24.90 0.91
CA HIS A 21 -0.21 -23.54 0.77
C HIS A 21 0.16 -23.20 -0.68
N ARG A 22 -0.09 -21.97 -1.09
CA ARG A 22 0.34 -21.46 -2.39
C ARG A 22 1.86 -21.37 -2.46
N LYS A 23 2.44 -21.79 -3.59
CA LYS A 23 3.88 -21.62 -3.88
C LYS A 23 4.15 -20.16 -4.23
N LEU A 24 4.52 -19.35 -3.23
CA LEU A 24 4.83 -17.93 -3.40
C LEU A 24 6.33 -17.71 -3.28
N PRO A 25 6.96 -16.83 -4.10
CA PRO A 25 8.42 -16.64 -4.11
C PRO A 25 8.99 -16.33 -2.72
N TRP A 26 8.32 -15.49 -1.95
CA TRP A 26 8.74 -15.12 -0.58
C TRP A 26 8.57 -16.20 0.48
N ARG A 27 7.94 -17.32 0.14
CA ARG A 27 7.84 -18.52 1.00
C ARG A 27 8.93 -19.54 0.74
N GLN A 28 9.65 -19.39 -0.39
CA GLN A 28 10.73 -20.28 -0.82
C GLN A 28 12.10 -19.79 -0.37
N THR A 29 12.15 -18.73 0.44
CA THR A 29 13.37 -18.10 0.91
C THR A 29 13.31 -17.85 2.41
N LYS A 30 14.50 -17.81 3.04
CA LYS A 30 14.70 -17.30 4.39
C LYS A 30 15.44 -15.96 4.40
N ASN A 31 15.73 -15.40 3.23
CA ASN A 31 16.40 -14.09 3.15
C ASN A 31 15.51 -13.00 3.78
N PRO A 32 15.96 -12.34 4.86
CA PRO A 32 15.15 -11.34 5.57
C PRO A 32 14.74 -10.16 4.70
N TYR A 33 15.60 -9.75 3.76
CA TYR A 33 15.31 -8.66 2.84
C TYR A 33 14.15 -9.02 1.89
N PHE A 34 14.15 -10.22 1.33
CA PHE A 34 13.10 -10.68 0.43
C PHE A 34 11.76 -10.82 1.14
N ILE A 35 11.79 -11.36 2.35
CA ILE A 35 10.59 -11.47 3.20
C ILE A 35 10.08 -10.08 3.57
N TRP A 36 10.96 -9.16 3.99
CA TRP A 36 10.57 -7.80 4.34
C TRP A 36 9.93 -7.05 3.16
N VAL A 37 10.52 -7.12 1.96
CA VAL A 37 9.94 -6.52 0.75
C VAL A 37 8.55 -7.06 0.47
N SER A 38 8.36 -8.39 0.55
CA SER A 38 7.04 -9.00 0.32
C SER A 38 6.01 -8.53 1.35
N GLU A 39 6.35 -8.52 2.63
CA GLU A 39 5.45 -8.11 3.71
C GLU A 39 5.04 -6.63 3.61
N VAL A 40 5.98 -5.76 3.21
CA VAL A 40 5.68 -4.36 2.93
C VAL A 40 4.77 -4.21 1.71
N MET A 41 4.98 -4.99 0.64
CA MET A 41 4.13 -4.95 -0.56
C MET A 41 2.72 -5.49 -0.29
N LEU A 42 2.60 -6.52 0.54
CA LEU A 42 1.33 -7.17 0.89
C LEU A 42 0.43 -6.34 1.81
N GLN A 43 0.97 -5.29 2.47
CA GLN A 43 0.13 -4.39 3.26
C GLN A 43 -1.00 -3.79 2.38
N GLN A 44 -2.25 -4.16 2.66
CA GLN A 44 -3.45 -3.69 1.94
C GLN A 44 -3.44 -3.94 0.42
N THR A 45 -2.63 -4.89 -0.04
CA THR A 45 -2.55 -5.27 -1.46
C THR A 45 -2.67 -6.79 -1.60
N GLN A 46 -3.44 -7.22 -2.58
CA GLN A 46 -3.69 -8.65 -2.84
C GLN A 46 -2.44 -9.33 -3.44
N VAL A 47 -2.24 -10.61 -3.12
CA VAL A 47 -1.11 -11.43 -3.58
C VAL A 47 -0.94 -11.38 -5.10
N ASN A 48 -2.01 -11.58 -5.87
CA ASN A 48 -1.95 -11.58 -7.34
C ASN A 48 -1.49 -10.23 -7.91
N THR A 49 -1.77 -9.13 -7.22
CA THR A 49 -1.26 -7.81 -7.60
C THR A 49 0.21 -7.66 -7.22
N VAL A 50 0.63 -8.20 -6.07
CA VAL A 50 2.01 -8.07 -5.57
C VAL A 50 3.02 -8.88 -6.39
N LEU A 51 2.66 -10.10 -6.81
CA LEU A 51 3.58 -11.03 -7.49
C LEU A 51 4.42 -10.37 -8.60
N PRO A 52 3.85 -9.75 -9.64
CA PRO A 52 4.64 -9.16 -10.71
C PRO A 52 5.47 -7.95 -10.28
N TYR A 53 5.03 -7.23 -9.22
CA TYR A 53 5.81 -6.12 -8.65
C TYR A 53 7.00 -6.61 -7.84
N TYR A 54 6.82 -7.66 -7.06
CA TYR A 54 7.87 -8.25 -6.22
C TYR A 54 9.04 -8.73 -7.07
N GLU A 55 8.78 -9.49 -8.12
CA GLU A 55 9.80 -9.99 -9.03
C GLU A 55 10.57 -8.85 -9.71
N LYS A 56 9.84 -7.87 -10.31
CA LYS A 56 10.45 -6.71 -10.95
C LYS A 56 11.25 -5.86 -9.96
N PHE A 57 10.78 -5.73 -8.72
CA PHE A 57 11.45 -4.96 -7.70
C PHE A 57 12.76 -5.61 -7.26
N LEU A 58 12.75 -6.91 -6.99
CA LEU A 58 13.95 -7.65 -6.59
C LEU A 58 14.97 -7.78 -7.73
N ASN A 59 14.52 -7.92 -8.98
CA ASN A 59 15.43 -7.88 -10.14
C ASN A 59 16.16 -6.53 -10.23
N ARG A 60 15.51 -5.44 -9.86
CA ARG A 60 16.12 -4.10 -9.88
C ARG A 60 16.92 -3.77 -8.63
N PHE A 61 16.49 -4.25 -7.48
CA PHE A 61 17.08 -4.06 -6.17
C PHE A 61 17.28 -5.41 -5.48
N PRO A 62 18.28 -6.19 -5.92
CA PRO A 62 18.49 -7.56 -5.44
C PRO A 62 18.94 -7.64 -3.98
N ASP A 63 19.41 -6.54 -3.42
CA ASP A 63 19.89 -6.43 -2.05
C ASP A 63 19.62 -5.06 -1.44
N LEU A 64 19.88 -4.95 -0.12
CA LEU A 64 19.69 -3.71 0.64
C LEU A 64 20.58 -2.57 0.16
N ASN A 65 21.82 -2.85 -0.27
CA ASN A 65 22.75 -1.82 -0.71
C ASN A 65 22.26 -1.17 -2.00
N ARG A 66 21.82 -1.99 -2.96
CA ARG A 66 21.22 -1.50 -4.22
C ARG A 66 19.96 -0.68 -3.96
N LEU A 67 19.13 -1.10 -3.01
CA LEU A 67 17.95 -0.32 -2.63
C LEU A 67 18.34 0.99 -1.94
N ALA A 68 19.26 0.96 -0.97
CA ALA A 68 19.68 2.12 -0.19
C ALA A 68 20.35 3.21 -1.04
N THR A 69 21.18 2.81 -2.01
CA THR A 69 21.92 3.74 -2.90
C THR A 69 21.07 4.26 -4.05
N ALA A 70 19.92 3.65 -4.32
CA ALA A 70 19.03 4.07 -5.40
C ALA A 70 18.47 5.48 -5.17
N ARG A 71 18.21 6.20 -6.26
CA ARG A 71 17.44 7.45 -6.19
C ARG A 71 15.99 7.15 -5.81
N LEU A 72 15.40 7.93 -4.90
CA LEU A 72 14.01 7.74 -4.48
C LEU A 72 13.03 7.67 -5.67
N GLN A 73 13.23 8.49 -6.71
CA GLN A 73 12.40 8.49 -7.92
C GLN A 73 12.42 7.13 -8.65
N THR A 74 13.56 6.46 -8.64
CA THR A 74 13.71 5.11 -9.21
C THR A 74 12.91 4.08 -8.42
N VAL A 75 12.96 4.17 -7.08
CA VAL A 75 12.19 3.29 -6.18
C VAL A 75 10.69 3.52 -6.35
N LEU A 76 10.24 4.78 -6.37
CA LEU A 76 8.84 5.14 -6.58
C LEU A 76 8.33 4.70 -7.96
N LYS A 77 9.18 4.79 -9.00
CA LYS A 77 8.82 4.31 -10.34
C LYS A 77 8.65 2.79 -10.39
N SER A 78 9.50 2.04 -9.68
CA SER A 78 9.37 0.58 -9.55
C SER A 78 8.14 0.15 -8.73
N TRP A 79 7.57 1.08 -7.95
CA TRP A 79 6.38 0.87 -7.12
C TRP A 79 5.09 1.38 -7.77
N GLU A 80 5.20 2.05 -8.90
CA GLU A 80 4.09 2.73 -9.56
C GLU A 80 2.94 1.77 -9.88
N GLY A 81 1.73 2.13 -9.46
CA GLY A 81 0.52 1.31 -9.63
C GLY A 81 0.17 0.43 -8.42
N LEU A 82 1.14 0.10 -7.55
CA LEU A 82 0.89 -0.71 -6.34
C LEU A 82 0.14 0.08 -5.24
N GLY A 83 0.23 1.41 -5.28
CA GLY A 83 -0.42 2.29 -4.30
C GLY A 83 0.32 2.40 -2.97
N TYR A 84 -0.23 3.23 -2.05
CA TYR A 84 0.36 3.42 -0.71
C TYR A 84 1.86 3.73 -0.73
N TYR A 85 2.26 4.70 -1.52
CA TYR A 85 3.67 5.03 -1.81
C TYR A 85 4.50 5.37 -0.57
N ALA A 86 3.86 5.70 0.56
CA ALA A 86 4.54 5.84 1.83
C ALA A 86 5.30 4.56 2.23
N ARG A 87 4.81 3.37 1.83
CA ARG A 87 5.50 2.09 2.05
C ARG A 87 6.84 2.07 1.32
N ALA A 88 6.85 2.44 0.04
CA ALA A 88 8.09 2.49 -0.75
C ALA A 88 9.09 3.52 -0.20
N ARG A 89 8.61 4.71 0.21
CA ARG A 89 9.47 5.73 0.82
C ARG A 89 10.07 5.24 2.14
N ASN A 90 9.26 4.65 2.99
CA ASN A 90 9.70 4.12 4.29
C ASN A 90 10.66 2.94 4.11
N LEU A 91 10.35 2.00 3.20
CA LEU A 91 11.23 0.89 2.85
C LEU A 91 12.63 1.40 2.41
N HIS A 92 12.65 2.40 1.53
CA HIS A 92 13.89 3.02 1.06
C HIS A 92 14.66 3.75 2.17
N ARG A 93 13.94 4.50 3.05
CA ARG A 93 14.56 5.16 4.21
C ARG A 93 15.13 4.15 5.21
N ALA A 94 14.38 3.10 5.50
CA ALA A 94 14.82 2.04 6.40
C ALA A 94 16.02 1.28 5.82
N ALA A 95 16.05 1.00 4.51
CA ALA A 95 17.21 0.40 3.86
C ALA A 95 18.49 1.24 4.04
N LYS A 96 18.39 2.58 3.91
CA LYS A 96 19.52 3.48 4.17
C LYS A 96 20.01 3.42 5.61
N ILE A 97 19.09 3.37 6.58
CA ILE A 97 19.46 3.24 8.00
C ILE A 97 20.15 1.89 8.24
N ILE A 98 19.58 0.79 7.70
CA ILE A 98 20.16 -0.55 7.88
C ILE A 98 21.57 -0.62 7.30
N VAL A 99 21.80 -0.07 6.12
CA VAL A 99 23.14 -0.06 5.51
C VAL A 99 24.12 0.78 6.33
N LYS A 100 23.67 1.96 6.81
CA LYS A 100 24.53 2.89 7.55
C LYS A 100 24.84 2.46 8.98
N GLU A 101 23.83 1.93 9.69
CA GLU A 101 23.87 1.75 11.15
C GLU A 101 23.92 0.27 11.57
N HIS A 102 23.60 -0.64 10.64
CA HIS A 102 23.55 -2.09 10.90
C HIS A 102 24.37 -2.91 9.89
N ASN A 103 25.39 -2.32 9.24
CA ASN A 103 26.28 -2.98 8.29
C ASN A 103 25.53 -3.76 7.18
N GLY A 104 24.36 -3.27 6.76
CA GLY A 104 23.53 -3.92 5.73
C GLY A 104 22.79 -5.19 6.18
N ALA A 105 22.83 -5.54 7.46
CA ALA A 105 22.09 -6.66 8.02
C ALA A 105 20.76 -6.20 8.64
N ILE A 106 19.65 -6.84 8.25
CA ILE A 106 18.34 -6.55 8.88
C ILE A 106 18.42 -6.94 10.35
N PRO A 107 18.07 -6.02 11.28
CA PRO A 107 18.10 -6.32 12.70
C PRO A 107 17.15 -7.45 13.08
N ASP A 108 17.62 -8.37 13.91
CA ASP A 108 16.88 -9.51 14.43
C ASP A 108 16.30 -9.30 15.85
N LYS A 109 16.49 -8.10 16.44
CA LYS A 109 15.95 -7.72 17.74
C LYS A 109 14.71 -6.84 17.59
N TRP A 110 13.64 -7.17 18.31
CA TRP A 110 12.36 -6.45 18.27
C TRP A 110 12.52 -4.95 18.48
N GLU A 111 13.26 -4.54 19.50
CA GLU A 111 13.44 -3.15 19.89
C GLU A 111 14.19 -2.33 18.85
N VAL A 112 14.99 -3.00 18.01
CA VAL A 112 15.77 -2.37 16.95
C VAL A 112 14.97 -2.28 15.65
N ILE A 113 14.41 -3.41 15.18
CA ILE A 113 13.67 -3.46 13.92
C ILE A 113 12.43 -2.55 13.95
N ARG A 114 11.78 -2.43 15.13
CA ARG A 114 10.60 -1.57 15.34
C ARG A 114 10.88 -0.07 15.20
N LYS A 115 12.12 0.37 15.35
CA LYS A 115 12.53 1.77 15.17
C LYS A 115 12.68 2.16 13.70
N LEU A 116 12.74 1.18 12.80
CA LEU A 116 12.90 1.44 11.37
C LEU A 116 11.66 2.09 10.76
N PRO A 117 11.81 3.06 9.85
CA PRO A 117 10.69 3.71 9.17
C PRO A 117 9.74 2.71 8.50
N GLY A 118 8.45 2.78 8.82
CA GLY A 118 7.41 1.92 8.24
C GLY A 118 7.34 0.51 8.81
N VAL A 119 8.17 0.18 9.80
CA VAL A 119 8.12 -1.11 10.50
C VAL A 119 7.25 -0.99 11.73
N GLY A 120 5.98 -1.37 11.58
CA GLY A 120 5.04 -1.55 12.70
C GLY A 120 5.13 -2.95 13.29
N ASP A 121 4.32 -3.21 14.33
CA ASP A 121 4.28 -4.52 15.02
C ASP A 121 4.09 -5.69 14.06
N TYR A 122 3.20 -5.52 13.07
CA TYR A 122 2.97 -6.54 12.05
C TYR A 122 4.25 -6.89 11.27
N ILE A 123 4.91 -5.88 10.68
CA ILE A 123 6.11 -6.11 9.86
C ILE A 123 7.24 -6.69 10.72
N ALA A 124 7.45 -6.15 11.94
CA ALA A 124 8.44 -6.66 12.86
C ALA A 124 8.20 -8.14 13.18
N ALA A 125 6.98 -8.48 13.62
CA ALA A 125 6.60 -9.86 13.93
C ALA A 125 6.75 -10.79 12.72
N ALA A 126 6.34 -10.35 11.52
CA ALA A 126 6.44 -11.13 10.32
C ALA A 126 7.91 -11.42 9.95
N VAL A 127 8.76 -10.39 9.90
CA VAL A 127 10.18 -10.56 9.57
C VAL A 127 10.89 -11.42 10.62
N LEU A 128 10.69 -11.10 11.91
CA LEU A 128 11.35 -11.84 13.00
C LEU A 128 10.91 -13.29 13.06
N SER A 129 9.64 -13.58 12.84
CA SER A 129 9.17 -14.96 12.87
C SER A 129 9.49 -15.73 11.62
N ILE A 130 9.32 -15.17 10.44
CA ILE A 130 9.46 -15.89 9.17
C ILE A 130 10.94 -16.06 8.78
N ALA A 131 11.75 -14.98 8.91
CA ALA A 131 13.16 -15.02 8.55
C ALA A 131 14.04 -15.59 9.65
N PHE A 132 13.79 -15.22 10.92
CA PHE A 132 14.65 -15.55 12.06
C PHE A 132 14.06 -16.58 12.99
N ASN A 133 12.89 -17.14 12.66
CA ASN A 133 12.18 -18.18 13.43
C ASN A 133 11.94 -17.81 14.91
N GLN A 134 11.75 -16.52 15.20
CA GLN A 134 11.49 -16.06 16.55
C GLN A 134 9.98 -16.11 16.89
N PRO A 135 9.60 -16.34 18.15
CA PRO A 135 8.22 -16.63 18.54
C PRO A 135 7.35 -15.37 18.66
N PHE A 136 7.30 -14.55 17.63
CA PHE A 136 6.42 -13.38 17.54
C PHE A 136 5.14 -13.71 16.77
N PRO A 137 3.95 -13.49 17.37
CA PRO A 137 2.68 -13.72 16.68
C PRO A 137 2.41 -12.63 15.65
N VAL A 138 2.08 -13.04 14.43
CA VAL A 138 1.68 -12.12 13.36
C VAL A 138 0.19 -11.87 13.43
N VAL A 139 -0.23 -10.59 13.36
CA VAL A 139 -1.65 -10.19 13.42
C VAL A 139 -1.98 -9.23 12.28
N ASP A 140 -2.38 -9.80 11.13
CA ASP A 140 -2.94 -9.08 10.00
C ASP A 140 -4.49 -9.14 9.99
N GLY A 141 -5.10 -8.60 8.94
CA GLY A 141 -6.55 -8.67 8.77
C GLY A 141 -7.09 -10.10 8.58
N ASN A 142 -6.30 -11.01 8.03
CA ASN A 142 -6.67 -12.41 7.87
C ASN A 142 -6.63 -13.13 9.21
N VAL A 143 -5.55 -12.96 9.97
CA VAL A 143 -5.39 -13.54 11.30
C VAL A 143 -6.47 -13.06 12.25
N LYS A 144 -6.76 -11.74 12.29
CA LYS A 144 -7.86 -11.20 13.10
C LYS A 144 -9.19 -11.85 12.77
N ARG A 145 -9.50 -12.07 11.50
CA ARG A 145 -10.74 -12.71 11.07
C ARG A 145 -10.81 -14.18 11.48
N VAL A 146 -9.72 -14.93 11.29
CA VAL A 146 -9.63 -16.33 11.71
C VAL A 146 -9.83 -16.45 13.22
N LEU A 147 -9.11 -15.66 14.01
CA LEU A 147 -9.21 -15.65 15.47
C LEU A 147 -10.60 -15.25 15.95
N ALA A 148 -11.18 -14.21 15.34
CA ALA A 148 -12.53 -13.74 15.69
C ALA A 148 -13.57 -14.85 15.51
N ARG A 149 -13.50 -15.64 14.44
CA ARG A 149 -14.39 -16.77 14.20
C ARG A 149 -14.05 -17.98 15.07
N LEU A 150 -12.77 -18.30 15.18
CA LEU A 150 -12.30 -19.45 15.95
C LEU A 150 -12.72 -19.38 17.43
N GLN A 151 -12.67 -18.17 18.02
CA GLN A 151 -12.91 -17.95 19.45
C GLN A 151 -14.14 -17.06 19.75
N ARG A 152 -14.95 -16.71 18.74
CA ARG A 152 -16.10 -15.78 18.85
C ARG A 152 -15.73 -14.47 19.53
N MET A 153 -14.59 -13.89 19.14
CA MET A 153 -14.10 -12.64 19.73
C MET A 153 -14.99 -11.45 19.35
N THR A 154 -15.41 -10.69 20.34
CA THR A 154 -16.31 -9.53 20.17
C THR A 154 -15.55 -8.22 19.94
N ALA A 155 -14.24 -8.19 20.17
CA ALA A 155 -13.41 -7.02 19.92
C ALA A 155 -13.44 -6.64 18.41
N PRO A 156 -13.82 -5.40 18.04
CA PRO A 156 -13.92 -5.00 16.63
C PRO A 156 -12.58 -5.04 15.93
N VAL A 157 -12.47 -5.76 14.78
CA VAL A 157 -11.19 -5.95 14.07
C VAL A 157 -10.59 -4.68 13.48
N ASN A 158 -11.38 -3.64 13.27
CA ASN A 158 -10.97 -2.35 12.72
C ASN A 158 -10.80 -1.24 13.77
N LYS A 159 -10.85 -1.54 15.07
CA LYS A 159 -10.51 -0.62 16.16
C LYS A 159 -9.05 -0.85 16.56
N PHE A 160 -8.27 0.23 16.65
CA PHE A 160 -6.85 0.14 17.03
C PHE A 160 -6.66 -0.49 18.41
N ALA A 161 -7.45 -0.07 19.40
CA ALA A 161 -7.41 -0.61 20.76
C ALA A 161 -7.67 -2.13 20.86
N SER A 162 -8.25 -2.75 19.81
CA SER A 162 -8.44 -4.20 19.78
C SER A 162 -7.18 -4.98 19.37
N TYR A 163 -6.11 -4.30 18.97
CA TYR A 163 -4.90 -4.96 18.46
C TYR A 163 -4.28 -5.90 19.51
N GLU A 164 -4.11 -5.41 20.74
CA GLU A 164 -3.55 -6.17 21.87
C GLU A 164 -4.35 -7.47 22.12
N THR A 165 -5.68 -7.37 22.15
CA THR A 165 -6.56 -8.54 22.35
C THR A 165 -6.33 -9.63 21.28
N TYR A 166 -6.13 -9.22 20.04
CA TYR A 166 -5.84 -10.16 18.95
C TYR A 166 -4.40 -10.68 18.99
N ARG A 167 -3.44 -9.85 19.40
CA ARG A 167 -2.04 -10.26 19.58
C ARG A 167 -1.91 -11.33 20.66
N ASP A 168 -2.58 -11.13 21.79
CA ASP A 168 -2.55 -12.09 22.89
C ASP A 168 -3.23 -13.41 22.52
N ALA A 169 -4.35 -13.33 21.78
CA ALA A 169 -5.01 -14.53 21.27
C ALA A 169 -4.13 -15.29 20.25
N ALA A 170 -3.44 -14.56 19.38
CA ALA A 170 -2.48 -15.14 18.43
C ALA A 170 -1.28 -15.75 19.15
N GLY A 171 -0.74 -15.08 20.17
CA GLY A 171 0.39 -15.55 20.98
C GLY A 171 0.07 -16.86 21.70
N LYS A 172 -1.12 -16.99 22.30
CA LYS A 172 -1.58 -18.23 22.93
C LYS A 172 -1.66 -19.40 21.94
N LEU A 173 -2.01 -19.13 20.68
CA LEU A 173 -2.10 -20.14 19.63
C LEU A 173 -0.76 -20.43 18.94
N LEU A 174 0.20 -19.52 18.99
CA LEU A 174 1.47 -19.63 18.28
C LEU A 174 2.21 -20.92 18.65
N ASP A 175 2.61 -21.68 17.64
CA ASP A 175 3.56 -22.78 17.82
C ASP A 175 4.97 -22.21 17.96
N ILE A 176 5.44 -22.11 19.19
CA ILE A 176 6.76 -21.53 19.50
C ILE A 176 7.94 -22.33 18.94
N LYS A 177 7.73 -23.62 18.60
CA LYS A 177 8.74 -24.47 17.95
C LYS A 177 8.82 -24.19 16.44
N ASN A 178 7.70 -23.78 15.83
CA ASN A 178 7.59 -23.55 14.39
C ASN A 178 6.89 -22.19 14.09
N PRO A 179 7.33 -21.06 14.66
CA PRO A 179 6.60 -19.80 14.56
C PRO A 179 6.47 -19.30 13.12
N ALA A 180 7.52 -19.45 12.30
CA ALA A 180 7.51 -19.09 10.88
C ALA A 180 6.39 -19.82 10.12
N THR A 181 6.32 -21.14 10.25
CA THR A 181 5.33 -21.95 9.55
C THR A 181 3.93 -21.69 10.08
N PHE A 182 3.76 -21.55 11.40
CA PHE A 182 2.47 -21.30 12.02
C PHE A 182 1.87 -19.97 11.60
N ASN A 183 2.65 -18.89 11.62
CA ASN A 183 2.21 -17.56 11.20
C ASN A 183 1.81 -17.54 9.72
N GLN A 184 2.60 -18.17 8.85
CA GLN A 184 2.24 -18.29 7.45
C GLN A 184 0.97 -19.15 7.26
N ALA A 185 0.80 -20.22 8.03
CA ALA A 185 -0.35 -21.10 7.95
C ALA A 185 -1.66 -20.42 8.33
N ILE A 186 -1.68 -19.65 9.42
CA ILE A 186 -2.90 -18.94 9.85
C ILE A 186 -3.26 -17.79 8.90
N MET A 187 -2.26 -17.07 8.36
CA MET A 187 -2.48 -16.06 7.31
C MET A 187 -3.05 -16.70 6.04
N GLU A 188 -2.50 -17.84 5.61
CA GLU A 188 -2.96 -18.56 4.42
C GLU A 188 -4.37 -19.10 4.58
N LEU A 189 -4.68 -19.69 5.73
CA LEU A 189 -6.05 -20.13 6.05
C LEU A 189 -7.05 -18.97 5.91
N GLY A 190 -6.69 -17.80 6.43
CA GLY A 190 -7.49 -16.60 6.27
C GLY A 190 -7.64 -16.14 4.82
N ALA A 191 -6.59 -16.26 4.02
CA ALA A 191 -6.61 -15.83 2.63
C ALA A 191 -7.38 -16.77 1.70
N MET A 192 -7.39 -18.08 1.97
CA MET A 192 -7.90 -19.10 1.04
C MET A 192 -9.21 -19.73 1.48
N VAL A 193 -9.42 -19.96 2.77
CA VAL A 193 -10.55 -20.73 3.31
C VAL A 193 -11.46 -19.87 4.15
N CYS A 194 -10.91 -19.24 5.20
CA CYS A 194 -11.66 -18.37 6.11
C CYS A 194 -11.79 -16.96 5.54
N ILE A 195 -12.27 -16.84 4.30
CA ILE A 195 -12.43 -15.57 3.57
C ILE A 195 -13.52 -14.68 4.16
N PRO A 196 -13.56 -13.37 3.82
CA PRO A 196 -14.51 -12.44 4.43
C PRO A 196 -15.98 -12.80 4.22
N ARG A 197 -16.37 -13.16 3.01
CA ARG A 197 -17.73 -13.54 2.63
C ARG A 197 -17.75 -14.99 2.19
N ASN A 198 -18.77 -15.75 2.61
CA ASN A 198 -18.96 -17.15 2.24
C ASN A 198 -17.69 -18.01 2.43
N PRO A 199 -17.11 -18.09 3.66
CA PRO A 199 -15.96 -18.93 3.91
C PRO A 199 -16.31 -20.40 3.70
N ASP A 200 -15.34 -21.19 3.17
CA ASP A 200 -15.50 -22.61 2.98
C ASP A 200 -15.24 -23.38 4.31
N CYS A 201 -16.23 -23.31 5.20
CA CYS A 201 -16.12 -23.93 6.52
C CYS A 201 -16.13 -25.46 6.49
N SER A 202 -16.71 -26.08 5.48
CA SER A 202 -16.74 -27.53 5.31
C SER A 202 -15.34 -28.09 5.07
N ARG A 203 -14.50 -27.36 4.30
CA ARG A 203 -13.11 -27.73 4.01
C ARG A 203 -12.10 -27.14 4.99
N CYS A 204 -12.56 -26.38 5.99
CA CYS A 204 -11.66 -25.73 6.95
C CYS A 204 -11.06 -26.77 7.91
N PRO A 205 -9.72 -26.85 8.05
CA PRO A 205 -9.08 -27.79 8.97
C PRO A 205 -9.45 -27.53 10.43
N LEU A 206 -9.92 -26.32 10.74
CA LEU A 206 -10.25 -25.90 12.10
C LEU A 206 -11.77 -25.95 12.41
N ASN A 207 -12.60 -26.49 11.51
CA ASN A 207 -14.07 -26.46 11.66
C ASN A 207 -14.55 -27.08 12.99
N LYS A 208 -13.96 -28.21 13.41
CA LYS A 208 -14.28 -28.89 14.68
C LYS A 208 -13.92 -28.07 15.93
N ASN A 209 -12.95 -27.16 15.81
CA ASN A 209 -12.50 -26.29 16.89
C ASN A 209 -13.08 -24.85 16.80
N CYS A 210 -13.74 -24.52 15.67
CA CYS A 210 -14.23 -23.17 15.41
C CYS A 210 -15.55 -22.90 16.12
N GLN A 211 -15.52 -22.09 17.17
CA GLN A 211 -16.71 -21.77 17.97
C GLN A 211 -17.82 -21.07 17.16
N ALA A 212 -17.47 -20.20 16.20
CA ALA A 212 -18.46 -19.55 15.37
C ALA A 212 -19.15 -20.52 14.41
N TYR A 213 -18.42 -21.50 13.87
CA TYR A 213 -18.96 -22.53 13.00
C TYR A 213 -19.87 -23.49 13.77
N GLN A 214 -19.41 -23.99 14.93
CA GLN A 214 -20.20 -24.89 15.78
C GLN A 214 -21.52 -24.24 16.26
N ALA A 215 -21.53 -22.92 16.40
CA ALA A 215 -22.71 -22.15 16.79
C ALA A 215 -23.60 -21.72 15.61
N GLY A 216 -23.25 -22.03 14.36
CA GLY A 216 -23.96 -21.53 13.17
C GLY A 216 -23.86 -20.01 12.92
N ARG A 217 -22.90 -19.32 13.57
CA ARG A 217 -22.83 -17.85 13.64
C ARG A 217 -21.62 -17.26 12.91
N VAL A 218 -21.10 -17.92 11.88
CA VAL A 218 -19.87 -17.50 11.16
C VAL A 218 -20.01 -16.10 10.52
N ALA A 219 -21.21 -15.77 10.03
CA ALA A 219 -21.49 -14.49 9.37
C ALA A 219 -21.43 -13.28 10.32
N GLU A 220 -21.61 -13.50 11.63
CA GLU A 220 -21.56 -12.44 12.62
C GLU A 220 -20.11 -11.99 12.93
N TYR A 221 -19.14 -12.81 12.59
CA TYR A 221 -17.72 -12.56 12.88
C TYR A 221 -16.89 -12.38 11.61
N PRO A 222 -15.92 -11.47 11.64
CA PRO A 222 -15.53 -10.60 12.73
C PRO A 222 -16.47 -9.39 12.90
N ILE A 223 -16.62 -8.92 14.12
CA ILE A 223 -17.34 -7.66 14.39
C ILE A 223 -16.53 -6.50 13.80
N ARG A 224 -17.26 -5.57 13.12
CA ARG A 224 -16.69 -4.36 12.54
C ARG A 224 -17.52 -3.14 12.92
N LEU A 225 -16.84 -2.08 13.31
CA LEU A 225 -17.48 -0.77 13.43
C LEU A 225 -17.77 -0.22 12.03
N LYS A 226 -18.93 0.42 11.87
CA LYS A 226 -19.26 1.12 10.62
C LYS A 226 -18.25 2.24 10.39
N ALA A 227 -17.68 2.29 9.18
CA ALA A 227 -16.82 3.39 8.78
C ALA A 227 -17.67 4.61 8.42
N ALA A 228 -17.18 5.81 8.72
CA ALA A 228 -17.77 7.04 8.22
C ALA A 228 -17.69 7.09 6.67
N PRO A 229 -18.64 7.75 6.00
CA PRO A 229 -18.57 7.96 4.57
C PRO A 229 -17.24 8.65 4.18
N LEU A 230 -16.64 8.21 3.08
CA LEU A 230 -15.42 8.82 2.59
C LEU A 230 -15.71 10.22 2.04
N PRO A 231 -14.96 11.27 2.47
CA PRO A 231 -15.11 12.60 1.91
C PRO A 231 -14.80 12.62 0.42
N LEU A 232 -15.55 13.42 -0.33
CA LEU A 232 -15.34 13.66 -1.76
C LEU A 232 -14.63 15.01 -1.94
N HIS A 233 -13.46 14.99 -2.59
CA HIS A 233 -12.74 16.19 -2.98
C HIS A 233 -12.93 16.42 -4.48
N ARG A 234 -13.39 17.60 -4.85
CA ARG A 234 -13.41 18.09 -6.24
C ARG A 234 -12.08 18.77 -6.51
N ILE A 235 -11.44 18.45 -7.62
CA ILE A 235 -10.08 18.89 -7.97
C ILE A 235 -10.10 19.34 -9.43
N ALA A 236 -9.45 20.46 -9.74
CA ALA A 236 -9.18 20.92 -11.09
C ALA A 236 -7.69 20.81 -11.37
N ILE A 237 -7.33 20.22 -12.52
CA ILE A 237 -5.94 20.01 -12.96
C ILE A 237 -5.75 20.63 -14.34
N GLY A 238 -4.65 21.37 -14.53
CA GLY A 238 -4.25 21.90 -15.81
C GLY A 238 -3.02 21.20 -16.38
N VAL A 239 -3.15 20.65 -17.59
CA VAL A 239 -2.03 20.21 -18.42
C VAL A 239 -1.50 21.43 -19.15
N VAL A 240 -0.52 22.11 -18.54
CA VAL A 240 0.04 23.33 -19.09
C VAL A 240 1.03 23.00 -20.20
N THR A 241 0.78 23.52 -21.40
CA THR A 241 1.61 23.29 -22.61
C THR A 241 2.37 24.57 -22.99
N LYS A 242 3.65 24.40 -23.37
CA LYS A 242 4.54 25.44 -23.92
C LYS A 242 5.54 24.81 -24.87
N ASN A 243 5.59 25.24 -26.14
CA ASN A 243 6.56 24.76 -27.13
C ASN A 243 6.69 23.22 -27.15
N ASN A 244 5.58 22.51 -27.34
CA ASN A 244 5.47 21.03 -27.36
C ASN A 244 5.95 20.34 -26.07
N HIS A 245 6.10 21.08 -24.97
CA HIS A 245 6.39 20.53 -23.65
C HIS A 245 5.18 20.70 -22.74
N ILE A 246 5.05 19.78 -21.79
CA ILE A 246 4.06 19.82 -20.71
C ILE A 246 4.76 20.08 -19.38
N LEU A 247 4.14 20.90 -18.53
CA LEU A 247 4.63 21.15 -17.18
C LEU A 247 4.16 20.03 -16.24
N ILE A 248 5.11 19.47 -15.52
CA ILE A 248 4.84 18.56 -14.39
C ILE A 248 5.50 19.11 -13.14
N THR A 249 4.85 18.91 -12.01
CA THR A 249 5.35 19.30 -10.69
C THR A 249 5.56 18.06 -9.82
N ARG A 250 6.48 18.14 -8.85
CA ARG A 250 6.75 17.05 -7.93
C ARG A 250 6.33 17.45 -6.52
N ARG A 251 5.48 16.62 -5.92
CA ARG A 251 5.05 16.79 -4.53
C ARG A 251 6.24 16.71 -3.56
N LYS A 252 6.15 17.48 -2.45
CA LYS A 252 7.10 17.32 -1.34
C LYS A 252 7.15 15.87 -0.90
N PRO A 253 8.31 15.37 -0.39
CA PRO A 253 8.44 13.97 0.03
C PRO A 253 7.46 13.57 1.13
N GLU A 254 7.07 14.53 1.97
CA GLU A 254 6.15 14.34 3.09
C GLU A 254 4.69 14.35 2.61
N GLY A 255 3.83 13.72 3.39
CA GLY A 255 2.38 13.75 3.17
C GLY A 255 1.88 12.75 2.12
N LEU A 256 0.64 12.98 1.71
CA LEU A 256 -0.09 12.13 0.78
C LEU A 256 0.53 12.17 -0.61
N LEU A 257 0.78 10.99 -1.19
CA LEU A 257 1.37 10.83 -2.53
C LEU A 257 2.74 11.54 -2.67
N GLY A 258 3.43 11.84 -1.57
CA GLY A 258 4.68 12.58 -1.55
C GLY A 258 5.75 11.97 -2.46
N GLY A 259 6.51 12.87 -3.13
CA GLY A 259 7.57 12.50 -4.06
C GLY A 259 7.09 12.08 -5.45
N LEU A 260 5.78 11.91 -5.68
CA LEU A 260 5.23 11.64 -7.00
C LEU A 260 5.16 12.92 -7.84
N TRP A 261 5.12 12.74 -9.14
CA TRP A 261 4.87 13.80 -10.11
C TRP A 261 3.37 13.92 -10.38
N GLU A 262 2.95 15.14 -10.65
CA GLU A 262 1.56 15.47 -10.94
C GLU A 262 1.51 16.67 -11.93
N PHE A 263 0.33 16.98 -12.38
CA PHE A 263 0.08 18.23 -13.09
C PHE A 263 -0.35 19.30 -12.09
N PRO A 264 0.00 20.58 -12.29
CA PRO A 264 -0.42 21.66 -11.40
C PRO A 264 -1.95 21.74 -11.33
N GLY A 265 -2.45 22.07 -10.15
CA GLY A 265 -3.87 22.16 -9.86
C GLY A 265 -4.19 21.78 -8.43
N GLY A 266 -5.43 22.02 -8.01
CA GLY A 266 -5.82 21.82 -6.64
C GLY A 266 -7.31 21.70 -6.41
N LYS A 267 -7.76 21.99 -5.19
CA LYS A 267 -9.15 21.82 -4.79
C LYS A 267 -10.02 22.93 -5.39
N ILE A 268 -11.18 22.53 -5.92
CA ILE A 268 -12.23 23.47 -6.31
C ILE A 268 -12.89 23.98 -5.04
N GLY A 269 -12.98 25.29 -4.87
CA GLY A 269 -13.67 25.95 -3.76
C GLY A 269 -15.17 25.66 -3.75
N LYS A 270 -15.81 26.05 -2.64
CA LYS A 270 -17.28 26.03 -2.57
C LYS A 270 -17.81 27.03 -3.59
N ASP A 271 -18.75 26.57 -4.43
CA ASP A 271 -19.38 27.37 -5.48
C ASP A 271 -18.43 27.90 -6.58
N GLU A 272 -17.18 27.41 -6.62
CA GLU A 272 -16.19 27.79 -7.63
C GLU A 272 -16.37 26.96 -8.92
N ASN A 273 -16.24 27.65 -10.07
CA ASN A 273 -16.22 27.00 -11.37
C ASN A 273 -14.91 26.21 -11.56
N PRO A 274 -14.94 24.96 -12.06
CA PRO A 274 -13.73 24.15 -12.25
C PRO A 274 -12.65 24.79 -13.12
N GLN A 275 -13.03 25.57 -14.14
CA GLN A 275 -12.08 26.29 -15.00
C GLN A 275 -11.39 27.42 -14.24
N ALA A 276 -12.15 28.20 -13.46
CA ALA A 276 -11.61 29.27 -12.61
C ALA A 276 -10.65 28.68 -11.56
N ALA A 277 -11.04 27.60 -10.90
CA ALA A 277 -10.19 26.88 -9.96
C ALA A 277 -8.88 26.41 -10.60
N CYS A 278 -8.93 25.86 -11.82
CA CYS A 278 -7.74 25.41 -12.55
C CYS A 278 -6.76 26.57 -12.77
N ILE A 279 -7.24 27.72 -13.25
CA ILE A 279 -6.39 28.89 -13.52
C ILE A 279 -5.80 29.44 -12.22
N ARG A 280 -6.61 29.59 -11.17
CA ARG A 280 -6.19 30.06 -9.84
C ARG A 280 -5.11 29.17 -9.24
N GLU A 281 -5.34 27.87 -9.20
CA GLU A 281 -4.40 26.90 -8.60
C GLU A 281 -3.07 26.86 -9.37
N ILE A 282 -3.08 26.96 -10.70
CA ILE A 282 -1.85 27.06 -11.50
C ILE A 282 -1.09 28.33 -11.15
N GLN A 283 -1.79 29.45 -11.01
CA GLN A 283 -1.17 30.70 -10.59
C GLN A 283 -0.58 30.59 -9.18
N GLU A 284 -1.32 30.01 -8.24
CA GLU A 284 -0.88 29.85 -6.85
C GLU A 284 0.30 28.88 -6.72
N GLU A 285 0.24 27.71 -7.37
CA GLU A 285 1.26 26.65 -7.22
C GLU A 285 2.56 26.92 -7.99
N VAL A 286 2.45 27.49 -9.19
CA VAL A 286 3.60 27.60 -10.12
C VAL A 286 3.80 29.00 -10.69
N ASN A 287 2.98 29.99 -10.31
CA ASN A 287 3.09 31.43 -10.74
C ASN A 287 3.05 31.59 -12.26
N LEU A 288 2.20 30.84 -12.96
CA LEU A 288 2.02 30.97 -14.40
C LEU A 288 0.62 31.46 -14.73
N THR A 289 0.55 32.39 -15.71
CA THR A 289 -0.69 32.77 -16.36
C THR A 289 -0.96 31.81 -17.51
N VAL A 290 -2.14 31.24 -17.54
CA VAL A 290 -2.56 30.25 -18.55
C VAL A 290 -3.93 30.60 -19.12
N LYS A 291 -4.20 30.13 -20.34
CA LYS A 291 -5.52 30.14 -20.96
C LYS A 291 -5.97 28.69 -21.16
N ILE A 292 -7.20 28.35 -20.77
CA ILE A 292 -7.79 27.05 -21.05
C ILE A 292 -8.14 26.98 -22.54
N ASP A 293 -7.60 25.97 -23.21
CA ASP A 293 -7.90 25.68 -24.62
C ASP A 293 -9.06 24.69 -24.75
N SER A 294 -9.08 23.64 -23.91
CA SER A 294 -10.15 22.62 -23.95
C SER A 294 -10.29 21.86 -22.62
N TYR A 295 -11.45 21.26 -22.45
CA TYR A 295 -11.71 20.26 -21.42
C TYR A 295 -11.31 18.88 -21.93
N ILE A 296 -10.56 18.11 -21.14
CA ILE A 296 -10.09 16.78 -21.53
C ILE A 296 -11.06 15.69 -21.03
N THR A 297 -11.26 15.63 -19.72
CA THR A 297 -12.09 14.58 -19.10
C THR A 297 -12.31 14.83 -17.61
N GLN A 298 -13.27 14.10 -17.04
CA GLN A 298 -13.44 13.98 -15.59
C GLN A 298 -13.05 12.60 -15.11
N VAL A 299 -12.18 12.52 -14.11
CA VAL A 299 -11.70 11.26 -13.52
C VAL A 299 -12.28 11.07 -12.13
N LYS A 300 -13.01 9.96 -11.92
CA LYS A 300 -13.41 9.49 -10.59
C LYS A 300 -12.39 8.49 -10.08
N HIS A 301 -11.86 8.72 -8.85
CA HIS A 301 -10.95 7.79 -8.21
C HIS A 301 -11.18 7.74 -6.70
N ALA A 302 -11.10 6.54 -6.10
CA ALA A 302 -11.22 6.35 -4.66
C ALA A 302 -9.86 5.93 -4.08
N TYR A 303 -9.42 6.68 -3.10
CA TYR A 303 -8.35 6.30 -2.17
C TYR A 303 -8.96 5.71 -0.90
N THR A 304 -8.13 5.18 -0.03
CA THR A 304 -8.62 4.51 1.21
C THR A 304 -9.39 5.45 2.15
N HIS A 305 -9.01 6.74 2.17
CA HIS A 305 -9.55 7.70 3.14
C HIS A 305 -10.40 8.81 2.52
N PHE A 306 -10.47 8.89 1.19
CA PHE A 306 -11.25 9.90 0.46
C PHE A 306 -11.47 9.49 -1.00
N LYS A 307 -12.43 10.14 -1.62
CA LYS A 307 -12.70 10.05 -3.06
C LYS A 307 -12.28 11.36 -3.73
N VAL A 308 -11.88 11.29 -4.99
CA VAL A 308 -11.61 12.47 -5.81
C VAL A 308 -12.43 12.44 -7.07
N LEU A 309 -12.91 13.62 -7.44
CA LEU A 309 -13.47 13.93 -8.74
C LEU A 309 -12.55 14.99 -9.36
N VAL A 310 -11.86 14.62 -10.42
CA VAL A 310 -10.80 15.43 -11.03
C VAL A 310 -11.24 15.89 -12.40
N ASP A 311 -11.45 17.18 -12.56
CA ASP A 311 -11.67 17.84 -13.86
C ASP A 311 -10.31 18.20 -14.46
N VAL A 312 -10.05 17.77 -15.69
CA VAL A 312 -8.75 17.89 -16.37
C VAL A 312 -8.90 18.80 -17.59
N PHE A 313 -8.07 19.83 -17.63
CA PHE A 313 -8.07 20.84 -18.69
C PHE A 313 -6.75 20.88 -19.44
N CYS A 314 -6.82 21.13 -20.73
CA CYS A 314 -5.68 21.51 -21.57
C CYS A 314 -5.49 23.02 -21.44
N CYS A 315 -4.31 23.45 -21.00
CA CYS A 315 -4.00 24.84 -20.72
C CYS A 315 -2.80 25.29 -21.54
N ARG A 316 -2.90 26.46 -22.17
CA ARG A 316 -1.78 27.11 -22.87
C ARG A 316 -1.08 28.07 -21.95
N PHE A 317 0.24 27.97 -21.88
CA PHE A 317 1.07 29.03 -21.26
C PHE A 317 0.90 30.38 -21.97
N VAL A 318 0.64 31.39 -21.18
CA VAL A 318 0.55 32.79 -21.67
C VAL A 318 1.79 33.57 -21.25
N SER A 319 2.05 33.64 -19.94
CA SER A 319 3.16 34.43 -19.38
C SER A 319 3.58 33.93 -18.00
N GLY A 320 4.68 34.45 -17.48
CA GLY A 320 5.20 34.17 -16.14
C GLY A 320 6.50 33.34 -16.16
N LYS A 321 7.13 33.31 -15.01
CA LYS A 321 8.26 32.36 -14.70
C LYS A 321 7.84 31.43 -13.61
N VAL A 322 8.16 30.14 -13.75
CA VAL A 322 7.82 29.13 -12.73
C VAL A 322 8.46 29.52 -11.41
N LYS A 323 7.61 29.79 -10.42
CA LYS A 323 7.97 29.94 -9.02
C LYS A 323 7.13 28.97 -8.21
N LEU A 324 7.78 28.02 -7.58
CA LEU A 324 7.09 26.96 -6.86
C LEU A 324 6.57 27.45 -5.51
N ASN A 325 5.29 27.25 -5.26
CA ASN A 325 4.63 27.46 -3.99
C ASN A 325 3.87 26.18 -3.62
N GLY A 326 4.53 25.27 -2.90
CA GLY A 326 3.97 23.97 -2.54
C GLY A 326 4.77 22.80 -3.12
N PRO A 327 4.86 22.61 -4.44
CA PRO A 327 5.68 21.56 -5.04
C PRO A 327 7.17 21.69 -4.72
N ALA A 328 7.88 20.55 -4.69
CA ALA A 328 9.33 20.48 -4.42
C ALA A 328 10.21 20.66 -5.68
N ALA A 329 9.65 20.48 -6.86
CA ALA A 329 10.36 20.61 -8.13
C ALA A 329 9.36 20.73 -9.28
N TYR A 330 9.83 21.19 -10.44
CA TYR A 330 9.08 21.14 -11.69
C TYR A 330 9.95 20.68 -12.85
N ARG A 331 9.32 20.27 -13.94
CA ARG A 331 9.97 19.99 -15.22
C ARG A 331 9.02 20.32 -16.38
N TRP A 332 9.59 20.87 -17.42
CA TRP A 332 8.99 20.88 -18.74
C TRP A 332 9.51 19.63 -19.47
N ILE A 333 8.59 18.75 -19.90
CA ILE A 333 8.94 17.48 -20.55
C ILE A 333 8.15 17.31 -21.85
N ARG A 334 8.68 16.55 -22.78
CA ARG A 334 7.90 16.07 -23.92
C ARG A 334 6.99 14.94 -23.46
N LEU A 335 5.84 14.76 -24.12
CA LEU A 335 4.84 13.75 -23.70
C LEU A 335 5.43 12.33 -23.69
N GLU A 336 6.32 12.00 -24.65
CA GLU A 336 6.96 10.69 -24.74
C GLU A 336 7.83 10.36 -23.51
N GLN A 337 8.26 11.39 -22.79
CA GLN A 337 9.08 11.25 -21.59
C GLN A 337 8.28 10.96 -20.32
N ILE A 338 6.92 11.09 -20.37
CA ILE A 338 6.06 11.00 -19.19
C ILE A 338 6.20 9.66 -18.47
N GLY A 339 6.45 8.58 -19.23
CA GLY A 339 6.69 7.24 -18.71
C GLY A 339 7.91 7.10 -17.80
N LYS A 340 8.83 8.09 -17.79
CA LYS A 340 10.02 8.08 -16.92
C LYS A 340 9.71 8.55 -15.49
N PHE A 341 8.56 9.16 -15.26
CA PHE A 341 8.17 9.78 -13.99
C PHE A 341 7.09 8.96 -13.29
N PRO A 342 7.16 8.79 -11.95
CA PRO A 342 6.09 8.12 -11.19
C PRO A 342 4.92 9.07 -10.93
N PHE A 343 3.72 8.67 -11.37
CA PHE A 343 2.48 9.43 -11.17
C PHE A 343 1.50 8.70 -10.23
N PRO A 344 0.56 9.42 -9.58
CA PRO A 344 -0.58 8.83 -8.90
C PRO A 344 -1.48 8.03 -9.86
N LYS A 345 -2.11 6.97 -9.35
CA LYS A 345 -2.97 6.10 -10.17
C LYS A 345 -4.13 6.86 -10.84
N ALA A 346 -4.63 7.92 -10.24
CA ALA A 346 -5.68 8.76 -10.84
C ALA A 346 -5.20 9.39 -12.15
N ASN A 347 -3.93 9.82 -12.22
CA ASN A 347 -3.36 10.47 -13.40
C ASN A 347 -3.21 9.50 -14.58
N HIS A 348 -2.94 8.22 -14.32
CA HIS A 348 -2.86 7.21 -15.38
C HIS A 348 -4.16 7.03 -16.17
N LYS A 349 -5.30 7.47 -15.62
CA LYS A 349 -6.59 7.39 -16.31
C LYS A 349 -6.73 8.41 -17.43
N PHE A 350 -6.04 9.54 -17.36
CA PHE A 350 -6.14 10.60 -18.36
C PHE A 350 -4.85 10.87 -19.15
N ILE A 351 -3.70 10.41 -18.66
CA ILE A 351 -2.41 10.53 -19.37
C ILE A 351 -2.50 10.04 -20.83
N PRO A 352 -3.19 8.94 -21.18
CA PRO A 352 -3.33 8.50 -22.58
C PRO A 352 -4.08 9.51 -23.47
N LEU A 353 -4.91 10.39 -22.87
CA LEU A 353 -5.71 11.37 -23.60
C LEU A 353 -4.93 12.65 -23.93
N LEU A 354 -3.73 12.84 -23.37
CA LEU A 354 -2.95 14.06 -23.48
C LEU A 354 -2.41 14.36 -24.88
N LYS A 355 -2.42 13.37 -25.77
CA LYS A 355 -2.02 13.59 -27.19
C LYS A 355 -2.82 14.70 -27.84
N GLY A 356 -4.11 14.81 -27.53
CA GLY A 356 -4.98 15.86 -28.06
C GLY A 356 -4.61 17.29 -27.60
N CYS A 357 -3.92 17.44 -26.46
CA CYS A 357 -3.46 18.74 -25.99
C CYS A 357 -2.25 19.30 -26.76
N ILE A 358 -1.52 18.44 -27.46
CA ILE A 358 -0.25 18.79 -28.13
C ILE A 358 -0.44 18.87 -29.65
N ALA A 359 -1.32 18.00 -30.20
CA ALA A 359 -1.53 17.85 -31.66
C ALA A 359 -2.31 18.99 -32.34
N THR A 360 -2.88 19.92 -31.57
CA THR A 360 -3.69 21.03 -32.12
C THR A 360 -2.87 22.24 -32.57
N ARG A 361 -1.57 22.05 -32.89
CA ARG A 361 -0.67 23.18 -33.23
C ARG A 361 0.32 22.84 -34.36
N GLU A 362 -0.21 22.59 -35.52
CA GLU A 362 0.45 22.91 -36.78
C GLU A 362 -0.18 24.14 -37.39
#